data_762eb8d59fcfaa4a42558c90f276e27a
#
_entry.id   762eb8d59fcfaa4a42558c90f276e27a
#
_cell.length_a   1.000
_cell.length_b   1.000
_cell.length_c   1.000
_cell.angle_alpha   90.00
_cell.angle_beta   90.00
_cell.angle_gamma   90.00
#
_symmetry.space_group_name_H-M   'P 1'
#
loop_
_entity.id
_entity.type
_entity.pdbx_description
1 polymer ?
#
loop_
_entity_poly.entity_id
_entity_poly.type
_entity_poly.pdbx_seq_one_letter_code
_entity_poly.pdbx_strand_id
1 'polypeptide(L)'
;DCVRRALIAQAEYSVFGYQIPDKEYDSLVCEWQRKQFQWSIKAEWLIKTPGVMFAVSSSIKALTNEGDGVLIFQPVYPPFANVVKHNKRQLFVSELYLNNGRYVMDFADVESQLSKGTIKALLFCSPHNPVGRVWEKEEMEQLAALCLRYDVKIISDEIHADFVYPNSRHIPFASLSEDIAASTVTCTAPTKTFNLASIQVSNMKLWPNAPEVVSSDEKDEAEVTVYLPDAKKATGR
;
A
#
# COMPACT_ATOMS: atom_id res chain seq x y z
N ASP A 1 11.04 -20.95 15.01
CA ASP A 1 9.76 -21.30 15.57
C ASP A 1 9.27 -20.43 16.77
N CYS A 2 9.78 -19.19 16.89
CA CYS A 2 9.36 -18.23 17.93
C CYS A 2 7.90 -17.80 17.76
N VAL A 3 7.46 -17.58 16.54
CA VAL A 3 6.07 -17.18 16.21
C VAL A 3 5.07 -18.25 16.69
N ARG A 4 5.34 -19.52 16.39
CA ARG A 4 4.47 -20.62 16.86
C ARG A 4 4.39 -20.68 18.37
N ARG A 5 5.52 -20.53 19.08
CA ARG A 5 5.52 -20.53 20.55
C ARG A 5 4.73 -19.36 21.13
N ALA A 6 4.84 -18.16 20.54
CA ALA A 6 4.07 -17.00 20.96
C ALA A 6 2.56 -17.21 20.78
N LEU A 7 2.15 -17.79 19.66
CA LEU A 7 0.74 -18.10 19.39
C LEU A 7 0.20 -19.15 20.38
N ILE A 8 0.97 -20.21 20.69
CA ILE A 8 0.58 -21.20 21.67
C ILE A 8 0.42 -20.56 23.05
N ALA A 9 1.41 -19.77 23.48
CA ALA A 9 1.34 -19.10 24.79
C ALA A 9 0.13 -18.17 24.90
N GLN A 10 -0.21 -17.44 23.83
CA GLN A 10 -1.41 -16.59 23.81
C GLN A 10 -2.69 -17.42 23.87
N ALA A 11 -2.75 -18.56 23.15
CA ALA A 11 -3.87 -19.46 23.19
C ALA A 11 -4.08 -20.11 24.58
N GLU A 12 -2.99 -20.49 25.25
CA GLU A 12 -3.00 -21.03 26.61
C GLU A 12 -3.42 -19.99 27.65
N TYR A 13 -3.04 -18.73 27.47
CA TYR A 13 -3.50 -17.61 28.30
C TYR A 13 -5.01 -17.38 28.20
N SER A 14 -5.61 -17.70 27.03
CA SER A 14 -7.06 -17.75 26.77
C SER A 14 -7.84 -16.45 26.97
N VAL A 15 -7.17 -15.29 27.10
CA VAL A 15 -7.85 -13.98 27.18
C VAL A 15 -7.55 -13.18 25.93
N PHE A 16 -8.59 -12.93 25.14
CA PHE A 16 -8.53 -12.21 23.87
C PHE A 16 -9.35 -10.91 23.99
N GLY A 17 -8.88 -10.02 24.84
CA GLY A 17 -9.46 -8.70 25.04
C GLY A 17 -9.07 -7.70 23.94
N TYR A 18 -9.57 -6.48 24.07
CA TYR A 18 -9.14 -5.39 23.20
C TYR A 18 -7.64 -5.14 23.35
N GLN A 19 -6.95 -5.00 22.23
CA GLN A 19 -5.53 -4.69 22.23
C GLN A 19 -5.31 -3.19 22.31
N ILE A 20 -4.53 -2.77 23.28
CA ILE A 20 -4.01 -1.40 23.36
C ILE A 20 -2.88 -1.27 22.33
N PRO A 21 -2.80 -0.14 21.60
CA PRO A 21 -1.70 0.10 20.67
C PRO A 21 -0.34 -0.16 21.35
N ASP A 22 0.42 -1.10 20.81
CA ASP A 22 1.69 -1.51 21.35
C ASP A 22 2.82 -0.72 20.69
N LYS A 23 3.49 0.12 21.50
CA LYS A 23 4.65 0.90 21.05
C LYS A 23 5.85 0.01 20.68
N GLU A 24 5.95 -1.18 21.25
CA GLU A 24 6.98 -2.14 20.89
C GLU A 24 6.76 -2.64 19.45
N TYR A 25 5.54 -2.97 19.09
CA TYR A 25 5.19 -3.36 17.71
C TYR A 25 5.57 -2.27 16.71
N ASP A 26 5.23 -1.02 16.97
CA ASP A 26 5.55 0.09 16.08
C ASP A 26 7.06 0.28 15.92
N SER A 27 7.79 0.16 17.02
CA SER A 27 9.26 0.21 17.01
C SER A 27 9.88 -0.93 16.20
N LEU A 28 9.34 -2.16 16.33
CA LEU A 28 9.79 -3.32 15.57
C LEU A 28 9.52 -3.16 14.08
N VAL A 29 8.37 -2.61 13.69
CA VAL A 29 8.06 -2.33 12.28
C VAL A 29 9.03 -1.28 11.72
N CYS A 30 9.30 -0.20 12.46
CA CYS A 30 10.29 0.81 12.04
C CYS A 30 11.69 0.20 11.91
N GLU A 31 12.11 -0.62 12.87
CA GLU A 31 13.41 -1.30 12.83
C GLU A 31 13.50 -2.26 11.64
N TRP A 32 12.43 -3.02 11.34
CA TRP A 32 12.36 -3.92 10.19
C TRP A 32 12.58 -3.14 8.88
N GLN A 33 11.84 -2.04 8.68
CA GLN A 33 11.99 -1.21 7.49
C GLN A 33 13.41 -0.67 7.34
N ARG A 34 13.98 -0.18 8.42
CA ARG A 34 15.35 0.34 8.43
C ARG A 34 16.38 -0.75 8.12
N LYS A 35 16.27 -1.93 8.72
CA LYS A 35 17.25 -3.03 8.57
C LYS A 35 17.14 -3.71 7.21
N GLN A 36 15.91 -4.02 6.76
CA GLN A 36 15.71 -4.80 5.54
C GLN A 36 15.78 -3.93 4.28
N PHE A 37 15.21 -2.73 4.34
CA PHE A 37 15.04 -1.89 3.15
C PHE A 37 15.79 -0.56 3.22
N GLN A 38 16.54 -0.28 4.29
CA GLN A 38 17.27 0.97 4.52
C GLN A 38 16.34 2.20 4.47
N TRP A 39 15.08 2.01 4.82
CA TRP A 39 14.07 3.05 4.86
C TRP A 39 13.72 3.39 6.30
N SER A 40 14.06 4.62 6.71
CA SER A 40 13.76 5.13 8.04
C SER A 40 12.37 5.74 8.06
N ILE A 41 11.45 5.11 8.79
CA ILE A 41 10.10 5.60 9.02
C ILE A 41 9.91 5.93 10.50
N LYS A 42 8.90 6.73 10.82
CA LYS A 42 8.51 7.05 12.20
C LYS A 42 7.30 6.24 12.62
N ALA A 43 7.21 5.92 13.91
CA ALA A 43 6.07 5.19 14.47
C ALA A 43 4.74 5.91 14.26
N GLU A 44 4.74 7.24 14.30
CA GLU A 44 3.57 8.09 14.08
C GLU A 44 3.01 8.02 12.63
N TRP A 45 3.77 7.46 11.69
CA TRP A 45 3.32 7.24 10.31
C TRP A 45 2.60 5.90 10.12
N LEU A 46 2.58 5.05 11.15
CA LEU A 46 2.02 3.71 11.08
C LEU A 46 0.56 3.70 11.48
N ILE A 47 -0.28 3.16 10.60
CA ILE A 47 -1.68 2.85 10.87
C ILE A 47 -1.85 1.35 10.74
N LYS A 48 -2.27 0.71 11.83
CA LYS A 48 -2.55 -0.72 11.87
C LYS A 48 -3.89 -1.02 11.22
N THR A 49 -3.93 -2.04 10.38
CA THR A 49 -5.14 -2.43 9.65
C THR A 49 -5.32 -3.96 9.67
N PRO A 50 -6.57 -4.45 9.55
CA PRO A 50 -6.86 -5.88 9.53
C PRO A 50 -6.64 -6.49 8.13
N GLY A 51 -5.40 -6.43 7.64
CA GLY A 51 -5.00 -6.99 6.34
C GLY A 51 -4.83 -5.94 5.24
N VAL A 52 -3.90 -6.25 4.30
CA VAL A 52 -3.48 -5.31 3.24
C VAL A 52 -4.63 -4.93 2.30
N MET A 53 -5.56 -5.84 1.99
CA MET A 53 -6.70 -5.48 1.13
C MET A 53 -7.65 -4.49 1.79
N PHE A 54 -7.76 -4.52 3.14
CA PHE A 54 -8.47 -3.47 3.89
C PHE A 54 -7.71 -2.14 3.79
N ALA A 55 -6.39 -2.16 3.99
CA ALA A 55 -5.54 -0.98 3.85
C ALA A 55 -5.66 -0.35 2.45
N VAL A 56 -5.61 -1.17 1.39
CA VAL A 56 -5.79 -0.73 -0.01
C VAL A 56 -7.17 -0.13 -0.22
N SER A 57 -8.24 -0.78 0.27
CA SER A 57 -9.62 -0.27 0.15
C SER A 57 -9.78 1.09 0.83
N SER A 58 -9.26 1.21 2.06
CA SER A 58 -9.29 2.48 2.81
C SER A 58 -8.50 3.58 2.11
N SER A 59 -7.32 3.24 1.56
CA SER A 59 -6.51 4.19 0.78
C SER A 59 -7.22 4.67 -0.49
N ILE A 60 -7.90 3.76 -1.22
CA ILE A 60 -8.70 4.15 -2.39
C ILE A 60 -9.80 5.13 -2.00
N LYS A 61 -10.55 4.83 -0.93
CA LYS A 61 -11.62 5.72 -0.45
C LYS A 61 -11.10 7.10 -0.05
N ALA A 62 -9.96 7.12 0.62
CA ALA A 62 -9.38 8.35 1.16
C ALA A 62 -8.76 9.25 0.08
N LEU A 63 -8.15 8.66 -0.92
CA LEU A 63 -7.38 9.36 -1.95
C LEU A 63 -8.20 9.71 -3.21
N THR A 64 -9.41 9.16 -3.33
CA THR A 64 -10.25 9.32 -4.52
C THR A 64 -11.71 9.50 -4.14
N ASN A 65 -12.52 10.01 -5.07
CA ASN A 65 -13.97 10.08 -4.96
C ASN A 65 -14.65 8.94 -5.74
N GLU A 66 -15.93 8.67 -5.46
CA GLU A 66 -16.72 7.75 -6.30
C GLU A 66 -16.73 8.26 -7.75
N GLY A 67 -16.48 7.35 -8.71
CA GLY A 67 -16.37 7.67 -10.12
C GLY A 67 -14.96 8.05 -10.60
N ASP A 68 -14.02 8.35 -9.72
CA ASP A 68 -12.61 8.56 -10.09
C ASP A 68 -11.97 7.29 -10.64
N GLY A 69 -10.96 7.44 -11.48
CA GLY A 69 -10.18 6.35 -12.05
C GLY A 69 -9.07 5.86 -11.10
N VAL A 70 -8.92 4.54 -11.04
CA VAL A 70 -7.76 3.89 -10.41
C VAL A 70 -7.07 3.02 -11.44
N LEU A 71 -5.77 3.27 -11.66
CA LEU A 71 -4.93 2.51 -12.58
C LEU A 71 -4.32 1.31 -11.86
N ILE A 72 -4.33 0.16 -12.51
CA ILE A 72 -3.57 -1.02 -12.12
C ILE A 72 -2.76 -1.54 -13.32
N PHE A 73 -1.71 -2.31 -13.05
CA PHE A 73 -1.02 -3.09 -14.08
C PHE A 73 -1.59 -4.51 -14.11
N GLN A 74 -1.71 -5.12 -15.31
CA GLN A 74 -2.08 -6.52 -15.45
C GLN A 74 -1.03 -7.29 -16.26
N PRO A 75 -0.82 -8.61 -15.97
CA PRO A 75 -1.51 -9.41 -14.94
C PRO A 75 -1.08 -9.02 -13.50
N VAL A 76 -2.03 -8.96 -12.58
CA VAL A 76 -1.81 -8.66 -11.17
C VAL A 76 -2.75 -9.49 -10.28
N TYR A 77 -2.54 -9.48 -8.99
CA TYR A 77 -3.40 -10.12 -7.98
C TYR A 77 -4.89 -9.79 -8.23
N PRO A 78 -5.73 -10.80 -8.53
CA PRO A 78 -7.10 -10.57 -9.00
C PRO A 78 -7.96 -9.67 -8.11
N PRO A 79 -7.84 -9.68 -6.76
CA PRO A 79 -8.57 -8.79 -5.88
C PRO A 79 -8.34 -7.28 -6.13
N PHE A 80 -7.27 -6.87 -6.81
CA PHE A 80 -7.04 -5.45 -7.14
C PHE A 80 -8.17 -4.87 -8.01
N ALA A 81 -8.55 -5.56 -9.06
CA ALA A 81 -9.66 -5.12 -9.91
C ALA A 81 -10.99 -5.07 -9.13
N ASN A 82 -11.19 -6.05 -8.23
CA ASN A 82 -12.40 -6.13 -7.42
C ASN A 82 -12.48 -5.00 -6.40
N VAL A 83 -11.41 -4.70 -5.68
CA VAL A 83 -11.41 -3.64 -4.66
C VAL A 83 -11.65 -2.27 -5.28
N VAL A 84 -11.13 -1.99 -6.47
CA VAL A 84 -11.43 -0.76 -7.21
C VAL A 84 -12.92 -0.66 -7.53
N LYS A 85 -13.51 -1.71 -8.10
CA LYS A 85 -14.93 -1.75 -8.48
C LYS A 85 -15.87 -1.72 -7.28
N HIS A 86 -15.57 -2.47 -6.21
CA HIS A 86 -16.38 -2.49 -4.98
C HIS A 86 -16.40 -1.13 -4.29
N ASN A 87 -15.34 -0.34 -4.44
CA ASN A 87 -15.31 1.03 -3.95
C ASN A 87 -15.94 2.04 -4.94
N LYS A 88 -16.64 1.59 -5.98
CA LYS A 88 -17.29 2.43 -7.00
C LYS A 88 -16.33 3.36 -7.77
N ARG A 89 -15.07 2.94 -7.93
CA ARG A 89 -14.09 3.63 -8.77
C ARG A 89 -14.03 2.98 -10.14
N GLN A 90 -13.65 3.77 -11.14
CA GLN A 90 -13.44 3.27 -12.50
C GLN A 90 -12.10 2.54 -12.58
N LEU A 91 -12.12 1.31 -13.07
CA LEU A 91 -10.91 0.53 -13.26
C LEU A 91 -10.24 0.89 -14.57
N PHE A 92 -8.99 1.33 -14.50
CA PHE A 92 -8.10 1.51 -15.63
C PHE A 92 -7.00 0.46 -15.57
N VAL A 93 -6.59 -0.06 -16.71
CA VAL A 93 -5.58 -1.11 -16.81
C VAL A 93 -4.51 -0.68 -17.80
N SER A 94 -3.25 -0.79 -17.39
CA SER A 94 -2.11 -0.80 -18.30
C SER A 94 -1.53 -2.21 -18.33
N GLU A 95 -1.44 -2.80 -19.50
CA GLU A 95 -0.99 -4.19 -19.64
C GLU A 95 0.54 -4.26 -19.58
N LEU A 96 1.04 -5.13 -18.70
CA LEU A 96 2.45 -5.50 -18.73
C LEU A 96 2.70 -6.38 -19.94
N TYR A 97 3.73 -6.08 -20.70
CA TYR A 97 4.12 -6.91 -21.84
C TYR A 97 5.43 -7.64 -21.59
N LEU A 98 5.60 -8.78 -22.26
CA LEU A 98 6.79 -9.60 -22.12
C LEU A 98 7.86 -9.13 -23.10
N ASN A 99 8.99 -8.65 -22.55
CA ASN A 99 10.16 -8.26 -23.32
C ASN A 99 11.36 -9.12 -22.88
N ASN A 100 11.91 -9.92 -23.77
CA ASN A 100 13.03 -10.82 -23.49
C ASN A 100 12.84 -11.70 -22.24
N GLY A 101 11.65 -12.26 -22.05
CA GLY A 101 11.32 -13.10 -20.90
C GLY A 101 11.03 -12.34 -19.59
N ARG A 102 11.00 -11.01 -19.61
CA ARG A 102 10.75 -10.14 -18.47
C ARG A 102 9.52 -9.27 -18.71
N TYR A 103 8.60 -9.23 -17.76
CA TYR A 103 7.46 -8.31 -17.83
C TYR A 103 7.91 -6.87 -17.61
N VAL A 104 7.46 -5.95 -18.43
CA VAL A 104 7.78 -4.53 -18.38
C VAL A 104 6.54 -3.67 -18.49
N MET A 105 6.62 -2.44 -17.95
CA MET A 105 5.57 -1.43 -18.04
C MET A 105 5.62 -0.71 -19.39
N ASP A 106 4.45 -0.41 -19.96
CA ASP A 106 4.32 0.49 -21.10
C ASP A 106 4.11 1.92 -20.61
N PHE A 107 5.22 2.66 -20.48
CA PHE A 107 5.17 4.04 -20.00
C PHE A 107 4.44 5.00 -20.96
N ALA A 108 4.40 4.69 -22.25
CA ALA A 108 3.65 5.49 -23.23
C ALA A 108 2.14 5.32 -23.03
N ASP A 109 1.69 4.09 -22.80
CA ASP A 109 0.30 3.81 -22.45
C ASP A 109 -0.06 4.46 -21.09
N VAL A 110 0.76 4.29 -20.07
CA VAL A 110 0.56 4.93 -18.75
C VAL A 110 0.39 6.44 -18.91
N GLU A 111 1.31 7.13 -19.58
CA GLU A 111 1.24 8.57 -19.78
C GLU A 111 -0.01 8.99 -20.56
N SER A 112 -0.36 8.25 -21.61
CA SER A 112 -1.58 8.48 -22.39
C SER A 112 -2.85 8.36 -21.54
N GLN A 113 -2.90 7.41 -20.61
CA GLN A 113 -4.04 7.23 -19.72
C GLN A 113 -4.10 8.32 -18.65
N LEU A 114 -2.98 8.64 -17.97
CA LEU A 114 -2.92 9.65 -16.92
C LEU A 114 -3.23 11.06 -17.45
N SER A 115 -2.78 11.41 -18.65
CA SER A 115 -3.00 12.73 -19.27
C SER A 115 -4.46 13.09 -19.48
N LYS A 116 -5.37 12.09 -19.47
CA LYS A 116 -6.81 12.31 -19.58
C LYS A 116 -7.45 12.91 -18.32
N GLY A 117 -6.72 12.92 -17.19
CA GLY A 117 -7.16 13.54 -15.94
C GLY A 117 -8.24 12.80 -15.16
N THR A 118 -8.71 11.65 -15.64
CA THR A 118 -9.75 10.83 -14.97
C THR A 118 -9.14 9.99 -13.84
N ILE A 119 -7.91 9.51 -14.02
CA ILE A 119 -7.21 8.66 -13.04
C ILE A 119 -6.67 9.53 -11.90
N LYS A 120 -7.03 9.17 -10.66
CA LYS A 120 -6.62 9.89 -9.45
C LYS A 120 -5.71 9.06 -8.55
N ALA A 121 -5.69 7.74 -8.72
CA ALA A 121 -4.78 6.87 -7.99
C ALA A 121 -4.20 5.78 -8.88
N LEU A 122 -2.97 5.39 -8.56
CA LEU A 122 -2.29 4.19 -9.03
C LEU A 122 -2.27 3.17 -7.88
N LEU A 123 -2.80 1.97 -8.11
CA LEU A 123 -2.63 0.83 -7.22
C LEU A 123 -1.51 -0.05 -7.76
N PHE A 124 -0.35 0.04 -7.13
CA PHE A 124 0.89 -0.58 -7.54
C PHE A 124 1.23 -1.80 -6.70
N CYS A 125 1.79 -2.85 -7.29
CA CYS A 125 2.24 -4.06 -6.60
C CYS A 125 3.76 -4.20 -6.72
N SER A 126 4.47 -4.25 -5.60
CA SER A 126 5.94 -4.37 -5.59
C SER A 126 6.44 -5.13 -4.35
N PRO A 127 7.08 -6.28 -4.48
CA PRO A 127 7.22 -7.13 -5.68
C PRO A 127 5.89 -7.53 -6.31
N HIS A 128 5.86 -7.65 -7.64
CA HIS A 128 4.64 -7.80 -8.42
C HIS A 128 4.16 -9.25 -8.51
N ASN A 129 2.99 -9.51 -7.96
CA ASN A 129 2.31 -10.81 -8.01
C ASN A 129 1.24 -10.80 -9.13
N PRO A 130 1.20 -11.77 -10.08
CA PRO A 130 1.90 -13.06 -10.06
C PRO A 130 3.21 -13.12 -10.85
N VAL A 131 3.62 -12.06 -11.52
CA VAL A 131 4.71 -12.10 -12.51
C VAL A 131 6.11 -12.20 -11.88
N GLY A 132 6.22 -12.04 -10.55
CA GLY A 132 7.45 -12.20 -9.81
C GLY A 132 8.49 -11.10 -10.05
N ARG A 133 8.05 -9.91 -10.53
CA ARG A 133 8.95 -8.78 -10.76
C ARG A 133 9.28 -8.04 -9.46
N VAL A 134 10.56 -7.85 -9.21
CA VAL A 134 11.06 -6.74 -8.38
C VAL A 134 11.40 -5.61 -9.35
N TRP A 135 10.74 -4.46 -9.19
CA TRP A 135 10.91 -3.34 -10.10
C TRP A 135 12.24 -2.65 -9.86
N GLU A 136 12.91 -2.23 -10.93
CA GLU A 136 14.15 -1.48 -10.84
C GLU A 136 13.85 -0.03 -10.38
N LYS A 137 14.85 0.59 -9.78
CA LYS A 137 14.72 1.95 -9.27
C LYS A 137 14.31 2.94 -10.38
N GLU A 138 14.94 2.83 -11.53
CA GLU A 138 14.69 3.68 -12.69
C GLU A 138 13.27 3.52 -13.24
N GLU A 139 12.72 2.31 -13.25
CA GLU A 139 11.33 2.03 -13.65
C GLU A 139 10.36 2.72 -12.68
N MET A 140 10.62 2.61 -11.37
CA MET A 140 9.78 3.23 -10.35
C MET A 140 9.88 4.75 -10.34
N GLU A 141 11.08 5.32 -10.54
CA GLU A 141 11.28 6.76 -10.64
C GLU A 141 10.56 7.34 -11.87
N GLN A 142 10.59 6.65 -13.01
CA GLN A 142 9.86 7.06 -14.21
C GLN A 142 8.34 7.02 -13.99
N LEU A 143 7.84 5.96 -13.35
CA LEU A 143 6.42 5.83 -13.00
C LEU A 143 5.99 6.93 -12.03
N ALA A 144 6.79 7.17 -10.99
CA ALA A 144 6.52 8.19 -10.00
C ALA A 144 6.51 9.61 -10.62
N ALA A 145 7.43 9.90 -11.53
CA ALA A 145 7.47 11.18 -12.24
C ALA A 145 6.19 11.43 -13.05
N LEU A 146 5.63 10.40 -13.68
CA LEU A 146 4.34 10.50 -14.35
C LEU A 146 3.21 10.74 -13.35
N CYS A 147 3.16 9.98 -12.25
CA CYS A 147 2.16 10.17 -11.21
C CYS A 147 2.18 11.60 -10.62
N LEU A 148 3.36 12.11 -10.29
CA LEU A 148 3.52 13.47 -9.77
C LEU A 148 3.10 14.53 -10.81
N ARG A 149 3.49 14.36 -12.08
CA ARG A 149 3.14 15.29 -13.16
C ARG A 149 1.63 15.44 -13.34
N TYR A 150 0.88 14.35 -13.19
CA TYR A 150 -0.57 14.32 -13.41
C TYR A 150 -1.39 14.32 -12.11
N ASP A 151 -0.76 14.60 -10.96
CA ASP A 151 -1.36 14.59 -9.60
C ASP A 151 -2.13 13.30 -9.30
N VAL A 152 -1.51 12.17 -9.60
CA VAL A 152 -2.02 10.82 -9.31
C VAL A 152 -1.37 10.31 -8.03
N LYS A 153 -2.17 9.96 -7.03
CA LYS A 153 -1.69 9.40 -5.77
C LYS A 153 -1.30 7.93 -5.96
N ILE A 154 -0.38 7.44 -5.13
CA ILE A 154 0.16 6.09 -5.26
C ILE A 154 -0.23 5.26 -4.03
N ILE A 155 -0.82 4.11 -4.27
CA ILE A 155 -1.07 3.08 -3.26
C ILE A 155 -0.14 1.92 -3.60
N SER A 156 0.94 1.76 -2.83
CA SER A 156 1.95 0.72 -3.05
C SER A 156 1.69 -0.48 -2.14
N ASP A 157 1.21 -1.58 -2.73
CA ASP A 157 1.10 -2.86 -2.03
C ASP A 157 2.46 -3.57 -2.07
N GLU A 158 3.13 -3.58 -0.92
CA GLU A 158 4.46 -4.14 -0.73
C GLU A 158 4.46 -5.37 0.20
N ILE A 159 3.34 -6.10 0.25
CA ILE A 159 3.19 -7.28 1.11
C ILE A 159 4.24 -8.38 0.83
N HIS A 160 4.83 -8.40 -0.35
CA HIS A 160 5.85 -9.35 -0.76
C HIS A 160 7.29 -8.82 -0.64
N ALA A 161 7.50 -7.68 0.00
CA ALA A 161 8.80 -7.00 0.09
C ALA A 161 9.96 -7.89 0.54
N ASP A 162 9.69 -8.84 1.46
CA ASP A 162 10.70 -9.77 1.98
C ASP A 162 11.01 -10.95 1.04
N PHE A 163 10.25 -11.12 -0.05
CA PHE A 163 10.41 -12.23 -1.01
C PHE A 163 11.18 -11.77 -2.25
N VAL A 164 12.48 -11.61 -2.11
CA VAL A 164 13.36 -11.25 -3.22
C VAL A 164 14.46 -12.30 -3.39
N TYR A 165 14.86 -12.56 -4.62
CA TYR A 165 16.00 -13.43 -4.91
C TYR A 165 17.32 -12.75 -4.54
N PRO A 166 18.42 -13.52 -4.29
CA PRO A 166 19.69 -12.99 -3.77
C PRO A 166 20.29 -11.83 -4.58
N ASN A 167 20.01 -11.75 -5.87
CA ASN A 167 20.54 -10.71 -6.76
C ASN A 167 19.55 -9.54 -6.99
N SER A 168 18.46 -9.53 -6.25
CA SER A 168 17.43 -8.48 -6.31
C SER A 168 17.27 -7.82 -4.95
N ARG A 169 16.87 -6.57 -4.95
CA ARG A 169 16.57 -5.82 -3.74
C ARG A 169 15.25 -5.09 -3.89
N HIS A 170 14.34 -5.30 -2.95
CA HIS A 170 13.15 -4.48 -2.87
C HIS A 170 13.50 -3.06 -2.43
N ILE A 171 12.94 -2.07 -3.11
CA ILE A 171 13.03 -0.65 -2.77
C ILE A 171 11.60 -0.20 -2.44
N PRO A 172 11.32 0.27 -1.21
CA PRO A 172 10.01 0.83 -0.90
C PRO A 172 9.71 2.04 -1.80
N PHE A 173 8.54 2.07 -2.41
CA PHE A 173 8.22 3.12 -3.38
C PHE A 173 8.35 4.53 -2.78
N ALA A 174 7.85 4.70 -1.56
CA ALA A 174 7.94 5.96 -0.82
C ALA A 174 9.37 6.36 -0.40
N SER A 175 10.37 5.47 -0.54
CA SER A 175 11.76 5.78 -0.21
C SER A 175 12.53 6.47 -1.34
N LEU A 176 11.91 6.62 -2.51
CA LEU A 176 12.60 7.19 -3.70
C LEU A 176 12.89 8.69 -3.54
N SER A 177 11.97 9.47 -3.00
CA SER A 177 12.14 10.88 -2.64
C SER A 177 11.05 11.36 -1.67
N GLU A 178 11.23 12.55 -1.09
CA GLU A 178 10.22 13.16 -0.20
C GLU A 178 8.91 13.49 -0.94
N ASP A 179 8.97 13.99 -2.15
CA ASP A 179 7.78 14.30 -2.96
C ASP A 179 6.97 13.03 -3.29
N ILE A 180 7.70 11.95 -3.61
CA ILE A 180 7.08 10.64 -3.86
C ILE A 180 6.46 10.09 -2.57
N ALA A 181 7.19 10.20 -1.45
CA ALA A 181 6.66 9.78 -0.15
C ALA A 181 5.37 10.51 0.22
N ALA A 182 5.32 11.85 0.00
CA ALA A 182 4.14 12.67 0.26
C ALA A 182 2.92 12.31 -0.61
N SER A 183 3.14 11.61 -1.72
CA SER A 183 2.08 11.17 -2.65
C SER A 183 1.79 9.67 -2.56
N THR A 184 2.43 8.94 -1.62
CA THR A 184 2.38 7.47 -1.56
C THR A 184 1.85 6.98 -0.22
N VAL A 185 0.89 6.06 -0.27
CA VAL A 185 0.51 5.18 0.84
C VAL A 185 1.16 3.82 0.62
N THR A 186 2.01 3.39 1.55
CA THR A 186 2.67 2.08 1.48
C THR A 186 1.95 1.08 2.38
N CYS A 187 1.48 -0.03 1.81
CA CYS A 187 0.78 -1.12 2.51
C CYS A 187 1.72 -2.32 2.67
N THR A 188 1.96 -2.76 3.90
CA THR A 188 2.79 -3.94 4.20
C THR A 188 2.15 -4.83 5.26
N ALA A 189 2.57 -6.08 5.33
CA ALA A 189 2.13 -6.98 6.39
C ALA A 189 3.20 -8.05 6.70
N PRO A 190 3.32 -8.49 7.95
CA PRO A 190 4.18 -9.64 8.30
C PRO A 190 3.56 -10.98 7.89
N THR A 191 2.30 -10.97 7.44
CA THR A 191 1.50 -12.18 7.24
C THR A 191 2.00 -13.09 6.13
N LYS A 192 2.64 -12.55 5.09
CA LYS A 192 3.28 -13.37 4.06
C LYS A 192 4.66 -13.85 4.53
N THR A 193 5.47 -12.96 5.08
CA THR A 193 6.83 -13.25 5.56
C THR A 193 6.84 -14.38 6.60
N PHE A 194 5.87 -14.39 7.50
CA PHE A 194 5.80 -15.37 8.59
C PHE A 194 4.68 -16.42 8.43
N ASN A 195 4.06 -16.50 7.23
CA ASN A 195 2.98 -17.44 6.93
C ASN A 195 1.79 -17.36 7.90
N LEU A 196 1.30 -16.14 8.15
CA LEU A 196 0.25 -15.80 9.12
C LEU A 196 -0.97 -15.18 8.42
N ALA A 197 -1.30 -15.58 7.20
CA ALA A 197 -2.32 -14.89 6.39
C ALA A 197 -3.71 -14.85 7.03
N SER A 198 -4.07 -15.83 7.87
CA SER A 198 -5.33 -15.85 8.61
C SER A 198 -5.36 -14.93 9.85
N ILE A 199 -4.19 -14.46 10.30
CA ILE A 199 -4.05 -13.51 11.41
C ILE A 199 -3.93 -12.11 10.81
N GLN A 200 -5.01 -11.57 10.35
CA GLN A 200 -5.15 -10.38 9.54
C GLN A 200 -4.53 -9.12 10.20
N VAL A 201 -3.22 -8.97 10.12
CA VAL A 201 -2.49 -7.78 10.57
C VAL A 201 -1.71 -7.17 9.41
N SER A 202 -1.80 -5.86 9.27
CA SER A 202 -1.06 -5.09 8.28
C SER A 202 -0.80 -3.67 8.74
N ASN A 203 0.02 -2.95 8.01
CA ASN A 203 0.37 -1.57 8.30
C ASN A 203 0.24 -0.73 7.03
N MET A 204 -0.42 0.41 7.14
CA MET A 204 -0.27 1.52 6.20
C MET A 204 0.81 2.46 6.74
N LYS A 205 1.59 3.03 5.86
CA LYS A 205 2.63 4.01 6.17
C LYS A 205 2.35 5.27 5.38
N LEU A 206 2.19 6.37 6.10
CA LEU A 206 1.88 7.68 5.55
C LEU A 206 2.99 8.66 5.92
N TRP A 207 3.41 9.47 4.97
CA TRP A 207 4.35 10.57 5.21
C TRP A 207 3.66 11.70 6.00
N PRO A 208 4.36 12.51 6.83
CA PRO A 208 3.75 13.53 7.72
C PRO A 208 2.88 14.58 7.03
N ASN A 209 3.08 14.82 5.76
CA ASN A 209 2.26 15.72 4.95
C ASN A 209 1.25 14.95 4.07
N ALA A 210 1.18 13.63 4.24
CA ALA A 210 0.14 12.81 3.64
C ALA A 210 -1.21 13.06 4.34
N PRO A 211 -2.30 12.58 3.75
CA PRO A 211 -3.63 12.71 4.36
C PRO A 211 -3.66 12.27 5.82
N GLU A 212 -4.25 13.09 6.68
CA GLU A 212 -4.46 12.72 8.07
C GLU A 212 -5.53 11.63 8.13
N VAL A 213 -5.17 10.45 8.64
CA VAL A 213 -6.12 9.36 8.85
C VAL A 213 -6.69 9.49 10.24
N VAL A 214 -7.95 9.85 10.34
CA VAL A 214 -8.67 9.89 11.61
C VAL A 214 -9.52 8.64 11.73
N SER A 215 -9.25 7.83 12.76
CA SER A 215 -10.21 6.83 13.20
C SER A 215 -11.30 7.52 13.99
N SER A 216 -12.53 7.53 13.51
CA SER A 216 -13.66 8.01 14.32
C SER A 216 -14.06 6.88 15.28
N ASP A 217 -13.74 7.03 16.56
CA ASP A 217 -14.19 6.12 17.63
C ASP A 217 -15.68 6.31 18.01
N GLU A 218 -16.43 7.07 17.25
CA GLU A 218 -17.85 7.31 17.53
C GLU A 218 -18.72 6.99 16.33
N LYS A 219 -19.09 5.76 16.20
CA LYS A 219 -20.33 5.14 15.70
C LYS A 219 -20.04 3.77 15.06
N ASP A 220 -20.87 2.81 15.32
CA ASP A 220 -20.89 1.38 15.00
C ASP A 220 -20.50 0.88 13.58
N GLU A 221 -19.75 1.63 12.81
CA GLU A 221 -19.07 1.20 11.59
C GLU A 221 -17.67 1.77 11.63
N ALA A 222 -16.65 0.92 11.63
CA ALA A 222 -15.24 1.31 11.61
C ALA A 222 -14.92 2.02 10.27
N GLU A 223 -15.21 3.29 10.18
CA GLU A 223 -14.81 4.16 9.07
C GLU A 223 -13.44 4.76 9.38
N VAL A 224 -12.43 4.31 8.65
CA VAL A 224 -11.14 4.98 8.63
C VAL A 224 -11.25 6.14 7.64
N THR A 225 -11.31 7.35 8.15
CA THR A 225 -11.34 8.57 7.33
C THR A 225 -9.93 9.11 7.19
N VAL A 226 -9.45 9.25 5.96
CA VAL A 226 -8.13 9.83 5.65
C VAL A 226 -8.33 11.27 5.20
N TYR A 227 -7.66 12.22 5.84
CA TYR A 227 -7.70 13.64 5.48
C TYR A 227 -6.43 14.05 4.73
N LEU A 228 -6.60 14.72 3.59
CA LEU A 228 -5.50 15.37 2.88
C LEU A 228 -5.30 16.78 3.47
N PRO A 229 -4.07 17.25 3.70
CA PRO A 229 -3.81 18.57 4.30
C PRO A 229 -4.47 19.75 3.55
N ASP A 230 -4.70 19.62 2.25
CA ASP A 230 -5.29 20.64 1.38
C ASP A 230 -6.69 20.30 0.86
N ALA A 231 -7.30 19.20 1.29
CA ALA A 231 -8.67 18.89 0.90
C ALA A 231 -9.64 19.79 1.67
N LYS A 232 -10.24 20.76 1.01
CA LYS A 232 -11.43 21.43 1.51
C LYS A 232 -12.42 20.36 1.98
N LYS A 233 -12.84 20.43 3.25
CA LYS A 233 -13.80 19.50 3.86
C LYS A 233 -14.89 19.13 2.86
N ALA A 234 -14.85 17.91 2.35
CA ALA A 234 -15.99 17.31 1.70
C ALA A 234 -16.95 16.88 2.80
N THR A 235 -17.76 17.82 3.29
CA THR A 235 -18.94 17.50 4.09
C THR A 235 -19.99 16.96 3.14
N GLY A 236 -20.00 15.65 2.95
CA GLY A 236 -21.13 14.93 2.37
C GLY A 236 -21.92 14.29 3.52
N ARG A 237 -23.16 14.76 3.70
CA ARG A 237 -24.18 14.08 4.49
C ARG A 237 -24.62 12.82 3.75
#